data_b762010448ac7c0d23429f4a8d785462
#
_entry.id   b762010448ac7c0d23429f4a8d785462
#
_cell.length_a   1.000
_cell.length_b   1.000
_cell.length_c   1.000
_cell.angle_alpha   90.00
_cell.angle_beta   90.00
_cell.angle_gamma   90.00
#
_symmetry.space_group_name_H-M   'P 1'
#
loop_
_entity.id
_entity.type
_entity.pdbx_description
1 polymer ?
#
loop_
_entity_poly.entity_id
_entity_poly.type
_entity_poly.pdbx_seq_one_letter_code
_entity_poly.pdbx_strand_id
1 'polypeptide(L)'
;MDPLNPEPAVAVACNAMATRFEIVLHGANAAALRAAGEEALDEVERLEAQLSLYRPSSEIARVNALAARRPVRVSPAVFQLLEQARRLHGESGGAFDITIAPLVRCWGFMGGPGQLPDPAQIALARSLVGMQHVILDPEECSVRFDLEGVMLDLGAIGKGCAIDRAARALRESGVTSALIHGGTSTTCAIGHPPSAEGWKVAIAPPPIALFSATSGKGEAKEDSPASAAPTHAQPSPPTLLLRDEALSVSAGWGKSFESGGRTYGHVLDPRTGEPVSETLLAAVALPCATETDALSTALLVAGAAGAKALAGLRPAMRTLIITKQMKLVVNR
;
A
#
# COMPACT_ATOMS: atom_id res chain seq x y z
N MET A 1 29.81 26.53 -3.07
CA MET A 1 28.42 26.51 -2.61
C MET A 1 28.29 27.50 -1.48
N ASP A 2 27.43 28.47 -1.62
CA ASP A 2 27.19 29.48 -0.59
C ASP A 2 26.31 28.87 0.52
N PRO A 3 26.80 28.67 1.75
CA PRO A 3 26.06 28.07 2.83
C PRO A 3 24.88 28.90 3.33
N LEU A 4 24.70 30.11 2.80
CA LEU A 4 23.66 31.07 3.22
C LEU A 4 22.41 31.06 2.30
N ASN A 5 22.41 30.31 1.20
CA ASN A 5 21.27 30.25 0.30
C ASN A 5 20.87 28.78 0.07
N PRO A 6 19.95 28.22 0.87
CA PRO A 6 19.48 26.87 0.64
C PRO A 6 18.87 26.76 -0.75
N GLU A 7 19.24 25.70 -1.51
CA GLU A 7 18.63 25.44 -2.82
C GLU A 7 17.10 25.45 -2.71
N PRO A 8 16.42 26.10 -3.63
CA PRO A 8 14.96 26.22 -3.56
C PRO A 8 14.31 24.84 -3.51
N ALA A 9 13.43 24.63 -2.53
CA ALA A 9 12.55 23.48 -2.49
C ALA A 9 11.24 23.85 -3.18
N VAL A 10 10.81 23.00 -4.11
CA VAL A 10 9.52 23.10 -4.78
C VAL A 10 8.64 21.96 -4.30
N ALA A 11 7.39 22.26 -3.90
CA ALA A 11 6.38 21.25 -3.59
C ALA A 11 5.20 21.39 -4.55
N VAL A 12 4.77 20.26 -5.10
CA VAL A 12 3.58 20.12 -5.94
C VAL A 12 2.72 18.97 -5.42
N ALA A 13 1.40 19.03 -5.62
CA ALA A 13 0.50 17.98 -5.14
C ALA A 13 -0.76 17.88 -5.99
N CYS A 14 -1.32 16.66 -6.05
CA CYS A 14 -2.65 16.38 -6.60
C CYS A 14 -3.42 15.40 -5.72
N ASN A 15 -4.72 15.23 -5.98
CA ASN A 15 -5.52 14.19 -5.36
C ASN A 15 -5.81 13.10 -6.40
N ALA A 16 -5.31 11.89 -6.15
CA ALA A 16 -5.54 10.72 -6.98
C ALA A 16 -5.61 9.45 -6.12
N MET A 17 -6.24 8.38 -6.62
CA MET A 17 -6.33 7.08 -5.96
C MET A 17 -6.83 7.17 -4.49
N ALA A 18 -7.83 8.05 -4.27
CA ALA A 18 -8.43 8.34 -2.96
C ALA A 18 -7.44 8.84 -1.89
N THR A 19 -6.32 9.44 -2.31
CA THR A 19 -5.31 10.03 -1.40
C THR A 19 -4.69 11.27 -2.03
N ARG A 20 -3.88 11.99 -1.24
CA ARG A 20 -3.06 13.11 -1.73
C ARG A 20 -1.69 12.58 -2.14
N PHE A 21 -1.29 12.84 -3.39
CA PHE A 21 0.09 12.71 -3.83
C PHE A 21 0.80 14.05 -3.67
N GLU A 22 2.05 14.00 -3.22
CA GLU A 22 2.88 15.17 -3.04
C GLU A 22 4.32 14.87 -3.46
N ILE A 23 4.94 15.82 -4.14
CA ILE A 23 6.35 15.71 -4.58
C ILE A 23 7.09 16.93 -4.06
N VAL A 24 8.17 16.69 -3.31
CA VAL A 24 9.12 17.70 -2.85
C VAL A 24 10.39 17.55 -3.69
N LEU A 25 10.83 18.64 -4.33
CA LEU A 25 11.98 18.64 -5.24
C LEU A 25 13.00 19.68 -4.80
N HIS A 26 14.28 19.36 -4.93
CA HIS A 26 15.41 20.28 -4.72
C HIS A 26 16.22 20.45 -6.00
N GLY A 27 16.69 21.66 -6.28
CA GLY A 27 17.58 21.99 -7.39
C GLY A 27 17.56 23.48 -7.73
N ALA A 28 18.44 23.91 -8.60
CA ALA A 28 18.70 25.33 -8.86
C ALA A 28 17.61 26.07 -9.63
N ASN A 29 16.79 25.35 -10.45
CA ASN A 29 15.77 25.99 -11.30
C ASN A 29 14.36 25.63 -10.83
N ALA A 30 13.79 26.47 -10.00
CA ALA A 30 12.44 26.26 -9.42
C ALA A 30 11.32 26.14 -10.50
N ALA A 31 11.42 26.84 -11.62
CA ALA A 31 10.41 26.77 -12.68
C ALA A 31 10.47 25.40 -13.40
N ALA A 32 11.68 24.91 -13.73
CA ALA A 32 11.86 23.59 -14.32
C ALA A 32 11.45 22.47 -13.37
N LEU A 33 11.79 22.59 -12.08
CA LEU A 33 11.37 21.61 -11.06
C LEU A 33 9.86 21.55 -10.91
N ARG A 34 9.18 22.70 -10.93
CA ARG A 34 7.71 22.74 -10.87
C ARG A 34 7.10 22.06 -12.08
N ALA A 35 7.55 22.37 -13.29
CA ALA A 35 7.04 21.75 -14.52
C ALA A 35 7.25 20.23 -14.51
N ALA A 36 8.46 19.75 -14.11
CA ALA A 36 8.73 18.32 -13.99
C ALA A 36 7.84 17.63 -12.92
N GLY A 37 7.60 18.31 -11.79
CA GLY A 37 6.74 17.79 -10.73
C GLY A 37 5.26 17.71 -11.15
N GLU A 38 4.75 18.72 -11.86
CA GLU A 38 3.40 18.74 -12.42
C GLU A 38 3.22 17.63 -13.47
N GLU A 39 4.17 17.46 -14.40
CA GLU A 39 4.16 16.36 -15.37
C GLU A 39 4.16 14.98 -14.70
N ALA A 40 4.94 14.81 -13.64
CA ALA A 40 4.97 13.56 -12.88
C ALA A 40 3.64 13.29 -12.17
N LEU A 41 2.92 14.32 -11.69
CA LEU A 41 1.58 14.18 -11.11
C LEU A 41 0.51 13.89 -12.17
N ASP A 42 0.64 14.43 -13.37
CA ASP A 42 -0.23 14.07 -14.51
C ASP A 42 -0.14 12.59 -14.87
N GLU A 43 1.07 11.98 -14.75
CA GLU A 43 1.23 10.53 -14.90
C GLU A 43 0.47 9.74 -13.83
N VAL A 44 0.46 10.20 -12.58
CA VAL A 44 -0.32 9.59 -11.50
C VAL A 44 -1.82 9.62 -11.82
N GLU A 45 -2.35 10.75 -12.28
CA GLU A 45 -3.77 10.89 -12.64
C GLU A 45 -4.15 10.03 -13.86
N ARG A 46 -3.26 9.97 -14.87
CA ARG A 46 -3.44 9.09 -16.05
C ARG A 46 -3.51 7.62 -15.63
N LEU A 47 -2.64 7.20 -14.70
CA LEU A 47 -2.65 5.84 -14.21
C LEU A 47 -3.90 5.53 -13.37
N GLU A 48 -4.36 6.45 -12.54
CA GLU A 48 -5.64 6.29 -11.84
C GLU A 48 -6.79 6.06 -12.82
N ALA A 49 -6.84 6.83 -13.91
CA ALA A 49 -7.87 6.66 -14.93
C ALA A 49 -7.85 5.27 -15.58
N GLN A 50 -6.67 4.62 -15.66
CA GLN A 50 -6.53 3.27 -16.20
C GLN A 50 -6.85 2.18 -15.17
N LEU A 51 -6.42 2.34 -13.92
CA LEU A 51 -6.44 1.31 -12.89
C LEU A 51 -7.67 1.33 -11.97
N SER A 52 -8.44 2.43 -11.94
CA SER A 52 -9.54 2.59 -11.00
C SER A 52 -10.62 1.51 -11.18
N LEU A 53 -10.87 0.75 -10.13
CA LEU A 53 -11.99 -0.18 -10.03
C LEU A 53 -13.36 0.52 -10.12
N TYR A 54 -13.42 1.80 -9.75
CA TYR A 54 -14.67 2.58 -9.59
C TYR A 54 -14.99 3.46 -10.80
N ARG A 55 -14.03 3.71 -11.70
CA ARG A 55 -14.27 4.49 -12.93
C ARG A 55 -14.70 3.55 -14.06
N PRO A 56 -15.96 3.63 -14.56
CA PRO A 56 -16.46 2.68 -15.59
C PRO A 56 -15.64 2.70 -16.90
N SER A 57 -14.97 3.84 -17.19
CA SER A 57 -14.10 3.99 -18.36
C SER A 57 -12.71 3.40 -18.20
N SER A 58 -12.32 2.95 -17.00
CA SER A 58 -10.99 2.39 -16.76
C SER A 58 -10.80 1.03 -17.44
N GLU A 59 -9.54 0.67 -17.67
CA GLU A 59 -9.20 -0.64 -18.22
C GLU A 59 -9.57 -1.76 -17.25
N ILE A 60 -9.31 -1.59 -15.96
CA ILE A 60 -9.62 -2.59 -14.93
C ILE A 60 -11.13 -2.76 -14.72
N ALA A 61 -11.92 -1.69 -14.73
CA ALA A 61 -13.38 -1.82 -14.69
C ALA A 61 -13.93 -2.58 -15.90
N ARG A 62 -13.37 -2.34 -17.09
CA ARG A 62 -13.72 -3.07 -18.32
C ARG A 62 -13.31 -4.54 -18.24
N VAL A 63 -12.12 -4.86 -17.72
CA VAL A 63 -11.69 -6.24 -17.45
C VAL A 63 -12.67 -6.92 -16.51
N ASN A 64 -12.98 -6.30 -15.37
CA ASN A 64 -13.92 -6.84 -14.39
C ASN A 64 -15.33 -7.09 -14.96
N ALA A 65 -15.78 -6.26 -15.89
CA ALA A 65 -17.10 -6.40 -16.50
C ALA A 65 -17.19 -7.50 -17.58
N LEU A 66 -16.11 -7.75 -18.29
CA LEU A 66 -16.16 -8.51 -19.55
C LEU A 66 -15.28 -9.76 -19.59
N ALA A 67 -14.23 -9.84 -18.75
CA ALA A 67 -13.18 -10.86 -18.90
C ALA A 67 -13.66 -12.30 -18.64
N ALA A 68 -14.74 -12.50 -17.89
CA ALA A 68 -15.37 -13.81 -17.73
C ALA A 68 -16.08 -14.30 -19.00
N ARG A 69 -16.47 -13.38 -19.90
CA ARG A 69 -17.22 -13.71 -21.12
C ARG A 69 -16.36 -13.75 -22.38
N ARG A 70 -15.31 -12.95 -22.43
CA ARG A 70 -14.38 -12.83 -23.56
C ARG A 70 -13.05 -12.23 -23.15
N PRO A 71 -11.95 -12.49 -23.88
CA PRO A 71 -10.69 -11.77 -23.66
C PRO A 71 -10.88 -10.25 -23.78
N VAL A 72 -10.21 -9.50 -22.91
CA VAL A 72 -10.25 -8.04 -22.86
C VAL A 72 -8.83 -7.52 -23.04
N ARG A 73 -8.56 -6.83 -24.12
CA ARG A 73 -7.27 -6.16 -24.34
C ARG A 73 -7.09 -4.99 -23.37
N VAL A 74 -5.90 -4.87 -22.84
CA VAL A 74 -5.45 -3.77 -22.01
C VAL A 74 -4.19 -3.14 -22.59
N SER A 75 -3.83 -1.95 -22.14
CA SER A 75 -2.57 -1.32 -22.56
C SER A 75 -1.37 -2.18 -22.11
N PRO A 76 -0.24 -2.17 -22.85
CA PRO A 76 0.95 -2.92 -22.47
C PRO A 76 1.41 -2.64 -21.04
N ALA A 77 1.24 -1.41 -20.59
CA ALA A 77 1.62 -0.99 -19.25
C ALA A 77 0.74 -1.61 -18.15
N VAL A 78 -0.56 -1.69 -18.38
CA VAL A 78 -1.48 -2.39 -17.46
C VAL A 78 -1.23 -3.89 -17.51
N PHE A 79 -0.97 -4.46 -18.69
CA PHE A 79 -0.62 -5.87 -18.83
C PHE A 79 0.62 -6.25 -18.03
N GLN A 80 1.70 -5.48 -18.15
CA GLN A 80 2.93 -5.68 -17.38
C GLN A 80 2.70 -5.62 -15.86
N LEU A 81 1.83 -4.69 -15.40
CA LEU A 81 1.47 -4.62 -13.99
C LEU A 81 0.73 -5.87 -13.52
N LEU A 82 -0.16 -6.42 -14.34
CA LEU A 82 -0.88 -7.66 -14.03
C LEU A 82 0.06 -8.88 -14.01
N GLU A 83 1.04 -8.95 -14.92
CA GLU A 83 2.09 -9.97 -14.88
C GLU A 83 2.95 -9.86 -13.62
N GLN A 84 3.35 -8.63 -13.24
CA GLN A 84 4.08 -8.39 -12.00
C GLN A 84 3.26 -8.80 -10.78
N ALA A 85 1.96 -8.47 -10.76
CA ALA A 85 1.06 -8.89 -9.69
C ALA A 85 0.94 -10.42 -9.59
N ARG A 86 0.85 -11.13 -10.72
CA ARG A 86 0.84 -12.61 -10.76
C ARG A 86 2.13 -13.19 -10.19
N ARG A 87 3.28 -12.62 -10.55
CA ARG A 87 4.57 -13.04 -10.00
C ARG A 87 4.61 -12.84 -8.48
N LEU A 88 4.25 -11.65 -8.00
CA LEU A 88 4.24 -11.31 -6.56
C LEU A 88 3.23 -12.15 -5.77
N HIS A 89 2.09 -12.51 -6.36
CA HIS A 89 1.15 -13.49 -5.80
C HIS A 89 1.83 -14.83 -5.54
N GLY A 90 2.52 -15.38 -6.55
CA GLY A 90 3.25 -16.65 -6.42
C GLY A 90 4.38 -16.58 -5.38
N GLU A 91 5.21 -15.55 -5.45
CA GLU A 91 6.33 -15.32 -4.53
C GLU A 91 5.88 -15.16 -3.06
N SER A 92 4.70 -14.55 -2.84
CA SER A 92 4.14 -14.35 -1.49
C SER A 92 3.32 -15.56 -0.97
N GLY A 93 3.20 -16.64 -1.74
CA GLY A 93 2.35 -17.79 -1.41
C GLY A 93 0.88 -17.40 -1.25
N GLY A 94 0.39 -16.49 -2.11
CA GLY A 94 -0.98 -16.00 -2.13
C GLY A 94 -1.33 -15.00 -1.02
N ALA A 95 -0.38 -14.55 -0.22
CA ALA A 95 -0.63 -13.51 0.79
C ALA A 95 -0.92 -12.13 0.17
N PHE A 96 -0.39 -11.86 -1.02
CA PHE A 96 -0.80 -10.76 -1.89
C PHE A 96 -1.60 -11.33 -3.06
N ASP A 97 -2.79 -10.78 -3.30
CA ASP A 97 -3.65 -11.21 -4.42
C ASP A 97 -4.53 -10.05 -4.91
N ILE A 98 -4.38 -9.69 -6.18
CA ILE A 98 -5.20 -8.63 -6.79
C ILE A 98 -6.62 -9.10 -7.14
N THR A 99 -6.93 -10.38 -7.03
CA THR A 99 -8.30 -10.90 -7.23
C THR A 99 -9.16 -10.81 -5.96
N ILE A 100 -8.69 -10.12 -4.93
CA ILE A 100 -9.30 -10.01 -3.59
C ILE A 100 -10.69 -9.34 -3.58
N ALA A 101 -11.09 -8.65 -4.65
CA ALA A 101 -12.29 -7.81 -4.70
C ALA A 101 -13.61 -8.53 -4.30
N PRO A 102 -13.86 -9.79 -4.63
CA PRO A 102 -15.05 -10.51 -4.15
C PRO A 102 -15.13 -10.60 -2.62
N LEU A 103 -14.00 -10.82 -1.94
CA LEU A 103 -13.92 -10.83 -0.49
C LEU A 103 -14.12 -9.41 0.09
N VAL A 104 -13.47 -8.39 -0.48
CA VAL A 104 -13.64 -6.98 -0.05
C VAL A 104 -15.12 -6.56 -0.15
N ARG A 105 -15.82 -7.01 -1.19
CA ARG A 105 -17.27 -6.79 -1.36
C ARG A 105 -18.07 -7.56 -0.32
N CYS A 106 -17.77 -8.82 -0.07
CA CYS A 106 -18.42 -9.69 0.90
C CYS A 106 -18.38 -9.09 2.31
N TRP A 107 -17.23 -8.57 2.72
CA TRP A 107 -17.02 -7.88 4.00
C TRP A 107 -17.57 -6.44 4.02
N GLY A 108 -18.21 -5.97 2.94
CA GLY A 108 -18.82 -4.63 2.87
C GLY A 108 -17.83 -3.46 2.82
N PHE A 109 -16.56 -3.70 2.56
CA PHE A 109 -15.54 -2.64 2.47
C PHE A 109 -15.48 -1.94 1.11
N MET A 110 -16.14 -2.49 0.09
CA MET A 110 -16.24 -1.89 -1.23
C MET A 110 -17.36 -0.84 -1.27
N GLY A 111 -17.01 0.41 -0.94
CA GLY A 111 -17.97 1.52 -0.92
C GLY A 111 -18.89 1.59 0.31
N GLY A 112 -18.69 0.69 1.31
CA GLY A 112 -19.48 0.64 2.53
C GLY A 112 -18.65 0.74 3.81
N PRO A 113 -19.32 0.78 4.97
CA PRO A 113 -18.67 0.88 6.29
C PRO A 113 -18.10 -0.46 6.78
N GLY A 114 -18.37 -1.56 6.09
CA GLY A 114 -18.08 -2.92 6.52
C GLY A 114 -19.32 -3.61 7.11
N GLN A 115 -19.34 -4.93 7.00
CA GLN A 115 -20.37 -5.82 7.57
C GLN A 115 -19.77 -7.18 7.90
N LEU A 116 -20.33 -7.88 8.88
CA LEU A 116 -19.93 -9.25 9.21
C LEU A 116 -20.71 -10.23 8.29
N PRO A 117 -20.02 -10.90 7.33
CA PRO A 117 -20.68 -11.90 6.49
C PRO A 117 -20.85 -13.23 7.25
N ASP A 118 -21.76 -14.08 6.80
CA ASP A 118 -21.83 -15.45 7.28
C ASP A 118 -20.70 -16.34 6.65
N PRO A 119 -20.36 -17.48 7.28
CA PRO A 119 -19.29 -18.35 6.78
C PRO A 119 -19.52 -18.87 5.35
N ALA A 120 -20.76 -19.07 4.91
CA ALA A 120 -21.06 -19.54 3.57
C ALA A 120 -20.80 -18.44 2.53
N GLN A 121 -21.11 -17.19 2.87
CA GLN A 121 -20.78 -16.02 2.03
C GLN A 121 -19.26 -15.86 1.87
N ILE A 122 -18.50 -16.02 2.98
CA ILE A 122 -17.02 -15.97 2.92
C ILE A 122 -16.48 -17.09 2.03
N ALA A 123 -16.98 -18.33 2.22
CA ALA A 123 -16.53 -19.47 1.42
C ALA A 123 -16.82 -19.28 -0.08
N LEU A 124 -18.00 -18.75 -0.42
CA LEU A 124 -18.35 -18.43 -1.80
C LEU A 124 -17.46 -17.32 -2.37
N ALA A 125 -17.28 -16.22 -1.66
CA ALA A 125 -16.43 -15.13 -2.12
C ALA A 125 -14.96 -15.58 -2.29
N ARG A 126 -14.47 -16.42 -1.37
CA ARG A 126 -13.12 -16.99 -1.43
C ARG A 126 -12.92 -17.90 -2.65
N SER A 127 -13.93 -18.65 -3.09
CA SER A 127 -13.82 -19.50 -4.28
C SER A 127 -13.63 -18.70 -5.59
N LEU A 128 -13.87 -17.38 -5.56
CA LEU A 128 -13.67 -16.45 -6.67
C LEU A 128 -12.31 -15.73 -6.61
N VAL A 129 -11.49 -16.02 -5.59
CA VAL A 129 -10.19 -15.38 -5.36
C VAL A 129 -9.07 -16.33 -5.72
N GLY A 130 -8.06 -15.82 -6.41
CA GLY A 130 -6.85 -16.53 -6.79
C GLY A 130 -6.42 -16.21 -8.21
N MET A 131 -5.13 -15.92 -8.38
CA MET A 131 -4.54 -15.62 -9.70
C MET A 131 -4.61 -16.78 -10.70
N GLN A 132 -4.93 -18.00 -10.27
CA GLN A 132 -5.22 -19.14 -11.15
C GLN A 132 -6.46 -18.91 -12.04
N HIS A 133 -7.38 -18.03 -11.60
CA HIS A 133 -8.57 -17.66 -12.37
C HIS A 133 -8.31 -16.58 -13.44
N VAL A 134 -7.08 -16.04 -13.49
CA VAL A 134 -6.71 -14.95 -14.40
C VAL A 134 -5.77 -15.49 -15.49
N ILE A 135 -6.27 -15.55 -16.70
CA ILE A 135 -5.52 -15.95 -17.90
C ILE A 135 -4.98 -14.69 -18.55
N LEU A 136 -3.66 -14.55 -18.63
CA LEU A 136 -2.94 -13.47 -19.28
C LEU A 136 -2.35 -13.97 -20.60
N ASP A 137 -2.68 -13.31 -21.70
CA ASP A 137 -2.15 -13.58 -23.03
C ASP A 137 -1.16 -12.45 -23.42
N PRO A 138 0.15 -12.74 -23.46
CA PRO A 138 1.17 -11.72 -23.74
C PRO A 138 1.21 -11.29 -25.22
N GLU A 139 0.77 -12.12 -26.17
CA GLU A 139 0.77 -11.79 -27.59
C GLU A 139 -0.29 -10.72 -27.89
N GLU A 140 -1.46 -10.85 -27.27
CA GLU A 140 -2.60 -9.95 -27.48
C GLU A 140 -2.71 -8.86 -26.40
N CYS A 141 -1.83 -8.86 -25.38
CA CYS A 141 -1.98 -8.04 -24.15
C CYS A 141 -3.42 -8.14 -23.63
N SER A 142 -3.96 -9.35 -23.49
CA SER A 142 -5.34 -9.55 -23.10
C SER A 142 -5.50 -10.34 -21.81
N VAL A 143 -6.64 -10.10 -21.15
CA VAL A 143 -7.02 -10.69 -19.86
C VAL A 143 -8.33 -11.44 -20.03
N ARG A 144 -8.40 -12.66 -19.52
CA ARG A 144 -9.61 -13.47 -19.45
C ARG A 144 -9.74 -14.08 -18.06
N PHE A 145 -10.96 -14.20 -17.57
CA PHE A 145 -11.28 -14.99 -16.38
C PHE A 145 -11.87 -16.34 -16.79
N ASP A 146 -11.49 -17.41 -16.12
CA ASP A 146 -12.05 -18.74 -16.33
C ASP A 146 -13.35 -18.97 -15.53
N LEU A 147 -13.65 -18.07 -14.60
CA LEU A 147 -14.81 -18.15 -13.70
C LEU A 147 -15.57 -16.82 -13.65
N GLU A 148 -16.90 -16.85 -13.70
CA GLU A 148 -17.74 -15.67 -13.49
C GLU A 148 -17.72 -15.24 -12.02
N GLY A 149 -17.62 -13.93 -11.79
CA GLY A 149 -17.54 -13.36 -10.45
C GLY A 149 -16.12 -13.03 -9.96
N VAL A 150 -15.08 -13.52 -10.64
CA VAL A 150 -13.69 -13.05 -10.42
C VAL A 150 -13.60 -11.56 -10.68
N MET A 151 -12.88 -10.84 -9.83
CA MET A 151 -12.77 -9.39 -9.93
C MET A 151 -11.44 -8.90 -9.38
N LEU A 152 -10.76 -8.03 -10.15
CA LEU A 152 -9.48 -7.43 -9.80
C LEU A 152 -9.68 -6.17 -8.95
N ASP A 153 -8.82 -6.01 -7.95
CA ASP A 153 -8.60 -4.79 -7.18
C ASP A 153 -7.09 -4.53 -7.07
N LEU A 154 -6.63 -3.42 -7.62
CA LEU A 154 -5.22 -3.06 -7.64
C LEU A 154 -4.83 -2.11 -6.49
N GLY A 155 -5.67 -1.94 -5.47
CA GLY A 155 -5.45 -1.01 -4.37
C GLY A 155 -4.14 -1.24 -3.58
N ALA A 156 -3.64 -2.49 -3.56
CA ALA A 156 -2.41 -2.86 -2.84
C ALA A 156 -1.13 -2.87 -3.72
N ILE A 157 -1.21 -2.37 -4.97
CA ILE A 157 -0.06 -2.28 -5.89
C ILE A 157 -0.10 -1.00 -6.75
N GLY A 158 -1.30 -0.43 -6.92
CA GLY A 158 -1.52 0.68 -7.85
C GLY A 158 -0.82 1.97 -7.43
N LYS A 159 -0.75 2.27 -6.13
CA LYS A 159 -0.05 3.45 -5.63
C LYS A 159 1.46 3.35 -5.85
N GLY A 160 2.03 2.18 -5.56
CA GLY A 160 3.43 1.91 -5.84
C GLY A 160 3.77 2.07 -7.33
N CYS A 161 2.92 1.55 -8.21
CA CYS A 161 3.06 1.70 -9.66
C CYS A 161 3.01 3.17 -10.10
N ALA A 162 2.10 3.97 -9.52
CA ALA A 162 2.00 5.40 -9.82
C ALA A 162 3.26 6.16 -9.38
N ILE A 163 3.79 5.84 -8.21
CA ILE A 163 5.02 6.44 -7.68
C ILE A 163 6.23 6.06 -8.55
N ASP A 164 6.37 4.80 -8.98
CA ASP A 164 7.47 4.38 -9.88
C ASP A 164 7.41 5.12 -11.21
N ARG A 165 6.21 5.36 -11.76
CA ARG A 165 6.04 6.15 -12.98
C ARG A 165 6.40 7.62 -12.78
N ALA A 166 5.91 8.24 -11.71
CA ALA A 166 6.26 9.60 -11.35
C ALA A 166 7.77 9.76 -11.15
N ALA A 167 8.40 8.82 -10.42
CA ALA A 167 9.85 8.82 -10.21
C ALA A 167 10.64 8.67 -11.52
N ARG A 168 10.14 7.88 -12.47
CA ARG A 168 10.74 7.76 -13.81
C ARG A 168 10.63 9.08 -14.57
N ALA A 169 9.46 9.69 -14.65
CA ALA A 169 9.26 10.97 -15.33
C ALA A 169 10.18 12.06 -14.77
N LEU A 170 10.31 12.15 -13.44
CA LEU A 170 11.24 13.09 -12.80
C LEU A 170 12.70 12.83 -13.19
N ARG A 171 13.16 11.56 -13.20
CA ARG A 171 14.53 11.22 -13.61
C ARG A 171 14.79 11.55 -15.08
N GLU A 172 13.83 11.28 -15.96
CA GLU A 172 13.89 11.61 -17.39
C GLU A 172 13.95 13.13 -17.61
N SER A 173 13.31 13.92 -16.72
CA SER A 173 13.41 15.40 -16.70
C SER A 173 14.69 15.91 -16.01
N GLY A 174 15.64 15.03 -15.64
CA GLY A 174 16.92 15.40 -15.04
C GLY A 174 16.85 15.74 -13.54
N VAL A 175 15.76 15.43 -12.84
CA VAL A 175 15.64 15.64 -11.40
C VAL A 175 16.48 14.60 -10.65
N THR A 176 17.39 15.07 -9.79
CA THR A 176 18.32 14.24 -9.00
C THR A 176 18.02 14.23 -7.51
N SER A 177 17.13 15.07 -7.03
CA SER A 177 16.73 15.16 -5.63
C SER A 177 15.23 15.41 -5.50
N ALA A 178 14.48 14.36 -5.11
CA ALA A 178 13.04 14.45 -4.88
C ALA A 178 12.56 13.42 -3.85
N LEU A 179 11.47 13.76 -3.16
CA LEU A 179 10.71 12.84 -2.33
C LEU A 179 9.25 12.84 -2.80
N ILE A 180 8.76 11.67 -3.18
CA ILE A 180 7.40 11.46 -3.68
C ILE A 180 6.60 10.72 -2.62
N HIS A 181 5.43 11.26 -2.24
CA HIS A 181 4.49 10.63 -1.32
C HIS A 181 3.19 10.27 -2.04
N GLY A 182 2.73 9.02 -1.89
CA GLY A 182 1.38 8.58 -2.23
C GLY A 182 0.57 8.36 -0.96
N GLY A 183 0.03 9.44 -0.40
CA GLY A 183 -0.59 9.44 0.92
C GLY A 183 0.41 9.14 2.04
N THR A 184 -0.05 8.42 3.07
CA THR A 184 0.78 8.01 4.21
C THR A 184 1.35 6.59 4.04
N SER A 185 1.03 5.90 2.93
CA SER A 185 1.33 4.48 2.78
C SER A 185 2.54 4.18 1.91
N THR A 186 2.87 5.02 0.93
CA THR A 186 3.97 4.74 0.00
C THR A 186 4.75 5.99 -0.31
N THR A 187 6.08 5.89 -0.25
CA THR A 187 7.03 7.00 -0.46
C THR A 187 8.19 6.51 -1.31
N CYS A 188 8.70 7.35 -2.22
CA CYS A 188 9.91 7.06 -2.99
C CYS A 188 10.87 8.24 -2.93
N ALA A 189 12.14 7.96 -2.65
CA ALA A 189 13.23 8.91 -2.65
C ALA A 189 14.02 8.82 -3.96
N ILE A 190 14.31 9.96 -4.56
CA ILE A 190 15.31 10.13 -5.61
C ILE A 190 16.48 10.90 -5.01
N GLY A 191 17.68 10.30 -5.02
CA GLY A 191 18.86 10.90 -4.40
C GLY A 191 18.66 11.27 -2.94
N HIS A 192 19.11 12.47 -2.57
CA HIS A 192 19.04 12.99 -1.20
C HIS A 192 18.83 14.52 -1.20
N PRO A 193 18.30 15.11 -0.13
CA PRO A 193 18.22 16.56 -0.01
C PRO A 193 19.64 17.17 0.15
N PRO A 194 19.86 18.45 -0.22
CA PRO A 194 21.19 19.07 -0.25
C PRO A 194 21.99 19.00 1.06
N SER A 195 21.30 18.96 2.20
CA SER A 195 21.91 19.03 3.55
C SER A 195 21.97 17.67 4.28
N ALA A 196 21.67 16.54 3.62
CA ALA A 196 21.63 15.24 4.25
C ALA A 196 22.04 14.10 3.30
N GLU A 197 22.43 12.95 3.82
CA GLU A 197 22.82 11.77 3.06
C GLU A 197 21.65 10.98 2.47
N GLY A 198 20.43 11.29 2.89
CA GLY A 198 19.17 10.66 2.44
C GLY A 198 17.95 11.35 3.03
N TRP A 199 16.79 10.93 2.57
CA TRP A 199 15.49 11.42 3.03
C TRP A 199 15.06 10.68 4.30
N LYS A 200 14.80 11.41 5.38
CA LYS A 200 14.30 10.83 6.64
C LYS A 200 12.80 10.66 6.57
N VAL A 201 12.33 9.41 6.58
CA VAL A 201 10.90 9.07 6.55
C VAL A 201 10.52 8.37 7.85
N ALA A 202 9.58 8.96 8.60
CA ALA A 202 9.06 8.39 9.83
C ALA A 202 7.88 7.43 9.52
N ILE A 203 7.86 6.28 10.17
CA ILE A 203 6.75 5.33 10.12
C ILE A 203 5.82 5.63 11.29
N ALA A 204 4.58 6.08 11.00
CA ALA A 204 3.60 6.37 12.04
C ALA A 204 3.28 5.09 12.84
N PRO A 205 3.41 5.10 14.17
CA PRO A 205 3.09 3.95 14.99
C PRO A 205 1.58 3.68 14.99
N PRO A 206 1.15 2.43 15.30
CA PRO A 206 -0.25 2.14 15.51
C PRO A 206 -0.85 3.01 16.62
N PRO A 207 -2.14 3.40 16.51
CA PRO A 207 -2.84 4.10 17.59
C PRO A 207 -2.80 3.32 18.91
N ILE A 208 -2.53 3.99 20.03
CA ILE A 208 -2.39 3.35 21.36
C ILE A 208 -3.67 2.57 21.75
N ALA A 209 -4.85 3.03 21.35
CA ALA A 209 -6.12 2.35 21.60
C ALA A 209 -6.17 0.91 21.07
N LEU A 210 -5.38 0.58 20.04
CA LEU A 210 -5.31 -0.80 19.52
C LEU A 210 -4.57 -1.77 20.44
N PHE A 211 -3.80 -1.27 21.39
CA PHE A 211 -3.06 -2.08 22.35
C PHE A 211 -3.82 -2.30 23.68
N SER A 212 -4.73 -1.38 24.04
CA SER A 212 -5.47 -1.44 25.31
C SER A 212 -6.66 -2.42 25.30
N ALA A 213 -7.07 -2.92 24.15
CA ALA A 213 -8.20 -3.85 24.03
C ALA A 213 -7.91 -5.29 24.57
N THR A 214 -6.68 -5.57 25.02
CA THR A 214 -6.27 -6.89 25.53
C THR A 214 -6.21 -6.96 27.06
N SER A 215 -6.36 -5.85 27.79
CA SER A 215 -6.40 -5.85 29.25
C SER A 215 -7.83 -6.03 29.70
N GLY A 216 -8.13 -7.23 30.25
CA GLY A 216 -9.45 -7.63 30.71
C GLY A 216 -10.10 -6.62 31.67
N LYS A 217 -11.44 -6.67 31.73
CA LYS A 217 -12.33 -5.95 32.64
C LYS A 217 -11.78 -5.94 34.07
N GLY A 218 -11.07 -4.88 34.43
CA GLY A 218 -10.86 -4.49 35.81
C GLY A 218 -11.93 -3.49 36.17
N GLU A 219 -12.79 -3.80 37.12
CA GLU A 219 -13.80 -2.91 37.69
C GLU A 219 -13.15 -1.61 38.11
N ALA A 220 -13.55 -0.49 37.51
CA ALA A 220 -13.17 0.83 37.95
C ALA A 220 -13.89 1.12 39.29
N LYS A 221 -13.14 1.12 40.39
CA LYS A 221 -13.55 1.81 41.60
C LYS A 221 -13.36 3.31 41.38
N GLU A 222 -14.46 4.04 41.32
CA GLU A 222 -14.49 5.48 41.56
C GLU A 222 -14.02 5.75 43.00
N ASP A 223 -12.96 6.53 43.14
CA ASP A 223 -12.67 7.50 44.18
C ASP A 223 -11.14 7.73 44.29
N SER A 224 -10.64 8.80 43.66
CA SER A 224 -9.57 9.64 44.23
C SER A 224 -9.19 10.80 43.29
N PRO A 225 -8.81 11.98 43.83
CA PRO A 225 -8.70 13.21 43.07
C PRO A 225 -7.46 13.29 42.17
N ALA A 226 -7.60 14.04 41.09
CA ALA A 226 -6.63 14.30 40.05
C ALA A 226 -5.19 14.53 40.60
N SER A 227 -4.37 13.48 40.40
CA SER A 227 -2.92 13.63 40.43
C SER A 227 -2.44 13.58 38.97
N ALA A 228 -1.57 14.55 38.62
CA ALA A 228 -1.03 14.74 37.29
C ALA A 228 -0.54 13.42 36.69
N ALA A 229 -1.14 13.03 35.54
CA ALA A 229 -0.69 11.88 34.77
C ALA A 229 0.78 12.10 34.36
N PRO A 230 1.65 11.10 34.53
CA PRO A 230 3.00 11.18 34.01
C PRO A 230 2.93 11.31 32.50
N THR A 231 3.50 12.37 31.96
CA THR A 231 3.77 12.56 30.53
C THR A 231 4.75 11.44 30.10
N HIS A 232 4.21 10.26 29.76
CA HIS A 232 5.01 9.28 29.06
C HIS A 232 5.36 9.88 27.71
N ALA A 233 6.60 10.34 27.56
CA ALA A 233 7.16 10.73 26.29
C ALA A 233 6.91 9.56 25.32
N GLN A 234 6.09 9.76 24.30
CA GLN A 234 5.87 8.76 23.27
C GLN A 234 7.22 8.46 22.61
N PRO A 235 7.63 7.20 22.47
CA PRO A 235 8.85 6.89 21.77
C PRO A 235 8.81 7.49 20.37
N SER A 236 9.90 8.13 19.96
CA SER A 236 10.00 8.71 18.62
C SER A 236 9.67 7.63 17.59
N PRO A 237 8.88 7.96 16.55
CA PRO A 237 8.50 7.00 15.52
C PRO A 237 9.74 6.41 14.84
N PRO A 238 9.74 5.11 14.50
CA PRO A 238 10.83 4.52 13.74
C PRO A 238 11.04 5.32 12.45
N THR A 239 12.29 5.67 12.19
CA THR A 239 12.66 6.51 11.04
C THR A 239 13.62 5.74 10.14
N LEU A 240 13.34 5.70 8.83
CA LEU A 240 14.23 5.17 7.83
C LEU A 240 14.88 6.31 7.04
N LEU A 241 16.16 6.12 6.72
CA LEU A 241 16.85 6.95 5.74
C LEU A 241 16.70 6.26 4.37
N LEU A 242 16.11 6.99 3.41
CA LEU A 242 15.90 6.51 2.05
C LEU A 242 16.80 7.29 1.07
N ARG A 243 17.41 6.56 0.14
CA ARG A 243 18.16 7.12 -0.98
C ARG A 243 18.01 6.19 -2.18
N ASP A 244 17.39 6.67 -3.25
CA ASP A 244 17.05 5.87 -4.44
C ASP A 244 16.27 4.59 -4.11
N GLU A 245 15.39 4.70 -3.11
CA GLU A 245 14.57 3.61 -2.58
C GLU A 245 13.14 4.09 -2.33
N ALA A 246 12.23 3.14 -2.30
CA ALA A 246 10.85 3.32 -1.87
C ALA A 246 10.60 2.62 -0.53
N LEU A 247 9.63 3.15 0.21
CA LEU A 247 9.09 2.59 1.43
C LEU A 247 7.57 2.50 1.30
N SER A 248 7.01 1.33 1.56
CA SER A 248 5.56 1.19 1.72
C SER A 248 5.20 0.65 3.09
N VAL A 249 4.10 1.16 3.64
CA VAL A 249 3.55 0.79 4.94
C VAL A 249 2.11 0.35 4.76
N SER A 250 1.83 -0.89 5.10
CA SER A 250 0.48 -1.44 5.18
C SER A 250 0.06 -1.56 6.64
N ALA A 251 -1.19 -1.19 6.94
CA ALA A 251 -1.70 -1.14 8.29
C ALA A 251 -3.07 -1.84 8.40
N GLY A 252 -3.28 -2.59 9.46
CA GLY A 252 -4.53 -3.27 9.73
C GLY A 252 -5.64 -2.35 10.23
N TRP A 253 -5.30 -1.10 10.62
CA TRP A 253 -6.27 -0.07 11.02
C TRP A 253 -6.55 0.90 9.86
N GLY A 254 -7.60 1.67 9.98
CA GLY A 254 -8.09 2.58 8.92
C GLY A 254 -9.57 2.33 8.72
N LYS A 255 -9.95 1.70 7.62
CA LYS A 255 -11.32 1.22 7.47
C LYS A 255 -11.51 -0.03 8.33
N SER A 256 -12.41 0.05 9.30
CA SER A 256 -12.76 -1.06 10.18
C SER A 256 -14.17 -0.88 10.72
N PHE A 257 -14.78 -1.95 11.19
CA PHE A 257 -16.05 -1.93 11.93
C PHE A 257 -15.97 -2.85 13.15
N GLU A 258 -16.87 -2.64 14.09
CA GLU A 258 -16.98 -3.47 15.29
C GLU A 258 -18.25 -4.32 15.24
N SER A 259 -18.12 -5.61 15.58
CA SER A 259 -19.25 -6.53 15.74
C SER A 259 -18.92 -7.55 16.81
N GLY A 260 -19.87 -7.78 17.75
CA GLY A 260 -19.67 -8.74 18.83
C GLY A 260 -18.46 -8.45 19.73
N GLY A 261 -18.08 -7.18 19.91
CA GLY A 261 -16.90 -6.77 20.70
C GLY A 261 -15.56 -7.07 20.03
N ARG A 262 -15.54 -7.37 18.73
CA ARG A 262 -14.35 -7.60 17.93
C ARG A 262 -14.29 -6.59 16.79
N THR A 263 -13.09 -6.04 16.55
CA THR A 263 -12.81 -5.12 15.43
C THR A 263 -12.34 -5.92 14.22
N TYR A 264 -12.92 -5.62 13.07
CA TYR A 264 -12.61 -6.22 11.77
C TYR A 264 -12.04 -5.15 10.84
N GLY A 265 -10.78 -5.31 10.41
CA GLY A 265 -10.10 -4.40 9.50
C GLY A 265 -10.35 -4.74 8.02
N HIS A 266 -10.06 -3.80 7.15
CA HIS A 266 -10.28 -3.93 5.71
C HIS A 266 -9.23 -4.77 4.96
N VAL A 267 -8.08 -5.07 5.58
CA VAL A 267 -7.07 -5.93 4.97
C VAL A 267 -7.43 -7.38 5.25
N LEU A 268 -7.69 -8.12 4.18
CA LEU A 268 -8.14 -9.51 4.24
C LEU A 268 -7.01 -10.46 3.82
N ASP A 269 -6.95 -11.64 4.44
CA ASP A 269 -6.09 -12.73 3.96
C ASP A 269 -6.82 -13.47 2.82
N PRO A 270 -6.31 -13.43 1.58
CA PRO A 270 -6.96 -14.09 0.44
C PRO A 270 -7.11 -15.60 0.62
N ARG A 271 -6.22 -16.22 1.40
CA ARG A 271 -6.13 -17.67 1.63
C ARG A 271 -7.21 -18.17 2.59
N THR A 272 -7.60 -17.35 3.56
CA THR A 272 -8.62 -17.70 4.57
C THR A 272 -9.94 -17.00 4.32
N GLY A 273 -9.92 -15.82 3.67
CA GLY A 273 -11.07 -14.94 3.50
C GLY A 273 -11.38 -14.07 4.72
N GLU A 274 -10.55 -14.11 5.75
CA GLU A 274 -10.74 -13.42 7.02
C GLU A 274 -9.88 -12.15 7.11
N PRO A 275 -10.32 -11.11 7.87
CA PRO A 275 -9.51 -9.95 8.17
C PRO A 275 -8.24 -10.30 8.95
N VAL A 276 -7.13 -9.65 8.59
CA VAL A 276 -5.89 -9.73 9.35
C VAL A 276 -6.09 -9.16 10.75
N SER A 277 -5.70 -9.92 11.77
CA SER A 277 -5.94 -9.53 13.16
C SER A 277 -4.69 -9.40 14.01
N GLU A 278 -3.63 -10.17 13.77
CA GLU A 278 -2.45 -10.24 14.64
C GLU A 278 -1.38 -9.21 14.32
N THR A 279 -1.24 -8.85 13.04
CA THR A 279 -0.28 -7.86 12.58
C THR A 279 -0.95 -6.50 12.47
N LEU A 280 -0.44 -5.51 13.17
CA LEU A 280 -0.96 -4.14 13.12
C LEU A 280 -0.34 -3.37 11.96
N LEU A 281 0.97 -3.48 11.77
CA LEU A 281 1.70 -2.75 10.75
C LEU A 281 2.76 -3.63 10.12
N ALA A 282 2.93 -3.49 8.83
CA ALA A 282 4.07 -4.03 8.09
C ALA A 282 4.63 -2.96 7.15
N ALA A 283 5.95 -2.83 7.13
CA ALA A 283 6.66 -1.91 6.25
C ALA A 283 7.72 -2.66 5.44
N VAL A 284 7.88 -2.26 4.18
CA VAL A 284 8.88 -2.81 3.25
C VAL A 284 9.59 -1.67 2.55
N ALA A 285 10.93 -1.72 2.53
CA ALA A 285 11.75 -0.80 1.75
C ALA A 285 12.57 -1.56 0.70
N LEU A 286 12.50 -1.09 -0.56
CA LEU A 286 13.15 -1.60 -1.77
C LEU A 286 13.30 -0.48 -2.80
N PRO A 287 14.12 -0.63 -3.85
CA PRO A 287 14.20 0.35 -4.93
C PRO A 287 12.91 0.54 -5.74
N CYS A 288 12.03 -0.46 -5.82
CA CYS A 288 10.80 -0.45 -6.62
C CYS A 288 9.57 -0.22 -5.74
N ALA A 289 8.88 0.91 -5.93
CA ALA A 289 7.68 1.26 -5.16
C ALA A 289 6.49 0.31 -5.42
N THR A 290 6.37 -0.20 -6.64
CA THR A 290 5.36 -1.22 -7.00
C THR A 290 5.53 -2.49 -6.16
N GLU A 291 6.78 -2.96 -6.01
CA GLU A 291 7.07 -4.14 -5.18
C GLU A 291 6.88 -3.84 -3.68
N THR A 292 7.29 -2.67 -3.19
CA THR A 292 7.10 -2.33 -1.77
C THR A 292 5.62 -2.26 -1.40
N ASP A 293 4.76 -1.69 -2.25
CA ASP A 293 3.30 -1.58 -2.01
C ASP A 293 2.66 -2.97 -1.89
N ALA A 294 2.95 -3.87 -2.84
CA ALA A 294 2.46 -5.24 -2.82
C ALA A 294 3.03 -6.07 -1.66
N LEU A 295 4.35 -6.01 -1.45
CA LEU A 295 5.03 -6.84 -0.45
C LEU A 295 4.77 -6.37 0.98
N SER A 296 4.50 -5.08 1.23
CA SER A 296 4.06 -4.61 2.55
C SER A 296 2.69 -5.18 2.92
N THR A 297 1.77 -5.29 1.95
CA THR A 297 0.47 -5.94 2.13
C THR A 297 0.64 -7.45 2.35
N ALA A 298 1.46 -8.12 1.53
CA ALA A 298 1.79 -9.54 1.73
C ALA A 298 2.37 -9.80 3.12
N LEU A 299 3.27 -8.93 3.58
CA LEU A 299 3.93 -9.03 4.88
C LEU A 299 2.94 -8.81 6.04
N LEU A 300 2.01 -7.87 5.91
CA LEU A 300 0.94 -7.64 6.88
C LEU A 300 0.05 -8.89 7.01
N VAL A 301 -0.30 -9.51 5.88
CA VAL A 301 -1.12 -10.74 5.82
C VAL A 301 -0.37 -11.94 6.36
N ALA A 302 0.87 -12.16 5.96
CA ALA A 302 1.69 -13.31 6.38
C ALA A 302 2.15 -13.21 7.84
N GLY A 303 2.18 -11.99 8.39
CA GLY A 303 2.58 -11.72 9.77
C GLY A 303 4.00 -12.15 10.10
N ALA A 304 4.29 -12.26 11.40
CA ALA A 304 5.62 -12.64 11.89
C ALA A 304 6.06 -14.04 11.43
N ALA A 305 5.13 -14.94 11.20
CA ALA A 305 5.43 -16.31 10.74
C ALA A 305 5.99 -16.35 9.32
N GLY A 306 5.44 -15.53 8.40
CA GLY A 306 5.89 -15.44 7.02
C GLY A 306 7.03 -14.45 6.77
N ALA A 307 7.37 -13.63 7.77
CA ALA A 307 8.31 -12.52 7.62
C ALA A 307 9.69 -12.93 7.07
N LYS A 308 10.25 -14.02 7.57
CA LYS A 308 11.57 -14.52 7.14
C LYS A 308 11.56 -14.95 5.67
N ALA A 309 10.52 -15.65 5.24
CA ALA A 309 10.40 -16.12 3.87
C ALA A 309 10.25 -14.94 2.90
N LEU A 310 9.37 -13.99 3.23
CA LEU A 310 9.17 -12.79 2.42
C LEU A 310 10.42 -11.90 2.36
N ALA A 311 11.10 -11.69 3.49
CA ALA A 311 12.34 -10.91 3.52
C ALA A 311 13.47 -11.54 2.67
N GLY A 312 13.44 -12.84 2.44
CA GLY A 312 14.37 -13.55 1.57
C GLY A 312 14.10 -13.36 0.06
N LEU A 313 12.98 -12.79 -0.35
CA LEU A 313 12.63 -12.64 -1.77
C LEU A 313 13.56 -11.65 -2.52
N ARG A 314 14.09 -10.67 -1.83
CA ARG A 314 14.99 -9.66 -2.41
C ARG A 314 16.17 -9.42 -1.46
N PRO A 315 17.43 -9.48 -1.96
CA PRO A 315 18.62 -9.37 -1.09
C PRO A 315 18.72 -8.07 -0.30
N ALA A 316 18.21 -6.96 -0.85
CA ALA A 316 18.26 -5.64 -0.23
C ALA A 316 16.98 -5.26 0.53
N MET A 317 16.02 -6.19 0.68
CA MET A 317 14.74 -5.87 1.29
C MET A 317 14.87 -5.65 2.80
N ARG A 318 14.49 -4.46 3.24
CA ARG A 318 14.34 -4.13 4.66
C ARG A 318 12.87 -4.25 5.05
N THR A 319 12.58 -4.93 6.15
CA THR A 319 11.21 -5.16 6.62
C THR A 319 11.05 -4.79 8.08
N LEU A 320 9.85 -4.32 8.43
CA LEU A 320 9.44 -4.04 9.80
C LEU A 320 8.00 -4.53 9.99
N ILE A 321 7.75 -5.24 11.09
CA ILE A 321 6.42 -5.67 11.51
C ILE A 321 6.18 -5.22 12.95
N ILE A 322 4.98 -4.73 13.23
CA ILE A 322 4.46 -4.48 14.57
C ILE A 322 3.23 -5.37 14.78
N THR A 323 3.26 -6.23 15.78
CA THR A 323 2.14 -7.12 16.15
C THR A 323 1.32 -6.51 17.29
N LYS A 324 0.13 -7.09 17.56
CA LYS A 324 -0.69 -6.73 18.74
C LYS A 324 0.05 -6.91 20.07
N GLN A 325 0.98 -7.86 20.16
CA GLN A 325 1.79 -8.08 21.35
C GLN A 325 2.99 -7.10 21.44
N MET A 326 2.99 -6.02 20.67
CA MET A 326 4.11 -5.06 20.62
C MET A 326 5.45 -5.66 20.18
N LYS A 327 5.42 -6.84 19.57
CA LYS A 327 6.63 -7.46 19.04
C LYS A 327 7.06 -6.72 17.77
N LEU A 328 8.25 -6.15 17.82
CA LEU A 328 8.93 -5.53 16.69
C LEU A 328 9.82 -6.60 16.03
N VAL A 329 9.57 -6.92 14.76
CA VAL A 329 10.42 -7.78 13.95
C VAL A 329 11.01 -6.92 12.82
N VAL A 330 12.33 -6.78 12.83
CA VAL A 330 13.09 -6.01 11.83
C VAL A 330 14.05 -6.98 11.14
N ASN A 331 14.02 -6.97 9.81
CA ASN A 331 15.04 -7.60 8.99
C ASN A 331 15.75 -6.50 8.20
N ARG A 332 17.09 -6.46 8.28
CA ARG A 332 17.96 -5.45 7.64
C ARG A 332 18.74 -6.08 6.51
#